data_ed7423d05a912db38622475b7c0ebd03
#
_entry.id   ed7423d05a912db38622475b7c0ebd03
#
_cell.length_a   1.000
_cell.length_b   1.000
_cell.length_c   1.000
_cell.angle_alpha   90.00
_cell.angle_beta   90.00
_cell.angle_gamma   90.00
#
_symmetry.space_group_name_H-M   'P 1'
#
loop_
_entity.id
_entity.type
_entity.pdbx_description
1 polymer ?
#
loop_
_entity_poly.entity_id
_entity_poly.type
_entity_poly.pdbx_seq_one_letter_code
_entity_poly.pdbx_strand_id
1 'polypeptide(L)' 'MVIFAFKLKKFGMKDLNRIKVVLVEKKRTAKWLAEQLGRNPATVSKWCTNSSQPDLHTLDRVAELLSCEIRDLIM' A
#
# COMPACT_ATOMS: atom_id res chain seq x y z
N MET A 1 -7.22 -3.48 -25.28
CA MET A 1 -7.84 -2.20 -25.18
C MET A 1 -7.83 -1.69 -23.75
N VAL A 2 -7.41 -0.47 -23.59
CA VAL A 2 -7.23 0.11 -22.25
C VAL A 2 -8.54 0.16 -21.47
N ILE A 3 -9.61 0.52 -22.14
CA ILE A 3 -10.91 0.63 -21.50
C ILE A 3 -11.35 -0.71 -20.94
N PHE A 4 -11.08 -1.76 -21.68
CA PHE A 4 -11.45 -3.09 -21.26
C PHE A 4 -10.73 -3.49 -19.98
N ALA A 5 -9.44 -3.24 -19.91
CA ALA A 5 -8.66 -3.55 -18.73
C ALA A 5 -9.19 -2.75 -17.52
N PHE A 6 -9.57 -1.52 -17.78
CA PHE A 6 -10.13 -0.69 -16.73
C PHE A 6 -11.43 -1.27 -16.18
N LYS A 7 -12.26 -1.78 -17.08
CA LYS A 7 -13.53 -2.38 -16.68
C LYS A 7 -13.32 -3.60 -15.80
N LEU A 8 -12.31 -4.39 -16.11
CA LEU A 8 -12.03 -5.56 -15.31
C LEU A 8 -11.71 -5.18 -13.87
N LYS A 9 -11.03 -4.08 -13.67
CA LYS A 9 -10.71 -3.64 -12.33
C LYS A 9 -11.94 -3.22 -11.54
N LYS A 10 -13.01 -2.89 -12.23
CA LYS A 10 -14.22 -2.47 -11.53
C LYS A 10 -14.89 -3.60 -10.78
N PHE A 11 -14.64 -4.82 -11.16
CA PHE A 11 -15.26 -5.97 -10.51
C PHE A 11 -14.50 -6.39 -9.27
N GLY A 12 -13.28 -5.97 -9.14
CA GLY A 12 -12.49 -6.25 -7.97
C GLY A 12 -12.24 -4.97 -7.20
N MET A 13 -11.35 -5.07 -6.24
CA MET A 13 -10.94 -3.91 -5.47
C MET A 13 -10.10 -3.01 -6.36
N LYS A 14 -10.41 -1.73 -6.30
CA LYS A 14 -9.60 -0.76 -7.01
C LYS A 14 -8.34 -0.50 -6.20
N ASP A 15 -7.19 -0.66 -6.83
CA ASP A 15 -5.93 -0.39 -6.17
C ASP A 15 -5.74 1.11 -6.01
N LEU A 16 -5.64 1.55 -4.79
CA LEU A 16 -5.43 2.96 -4.48
C LEU A 16 -4.03 3.24 -4.00
N ASN A 17 -3.34 2.22 -3.50
CA ASN A 17 -1.98 2.40 -3.02
C ASN A 17 -1.05 1.37 -3.66
N ARG A 18 0.25 1.69 -3.62
CA ARG A 18 1.32 0.84 -4.11
C ARG A 18 2.25 0.42 -2.99
N ILE A 19 1.72 0.30 -1.78
CA ILE A 19 2.57 -0.01 -0.63
C ILE A 19 3.35 -1.30 -0.84
N LYS A 20 2.68 -2.34 -1.32
CA LYS A 20 3.35 -3.62 -1.53
C LYS A 20 4.49 -3.50 -2.53
N VAL A 21 4.25 -2.77 -3.62
CA VAL A 21 5.29 -2.60 -4.65
C VAL A 21 6.52 -1.93 -4.05
N VAL A 22 6.31 -0.87 -3.28
CA VAL A 22 7.41 -0.14 -2.69
C VAL A 22 8.13 -0.98 -1.63
N LEU A 23 7.37 -1.75 -0.85
CA LEU A 23 7.99 -2.68 0.10
C LEU A 23 8.93 -3.65 -0.61
N VAL A 24 8.48 -4.21 -1.72
CA VAL A 24 9.31 -5.15 -2.49
C VAL A 24 10.55 -4.43 -3.03
N GLU A 25 10.37 -3.23 -3.56
CA GLU A 25 11.50 -2.45 -4.08
C GLU A 25 12.53 -2.15 -2.99
N LYS A 26 12.05 -1.89 -1.78
CA LYS A 26 12.93 -1.58 -0.65
C LYS A 26 13.38 -2.83 0.09
N LYS A 27 12.95 -4.00 -0.37
CA LYS A 27 13.30 -5.28 0.24
C LYS A 27 12.85 -5.35 1.70
N ARG A 28 11.65 -4.86 1.95
CA ARG A 28 11.03 -4.91 3.27
C ARG A 28 9.74 -5.70 3.20
N THR A 29 9.30 -6.20 4.35
CA THR A 29 8.08 -7.01 4.44
C THR A 29 6.97 -6.22 5.11
N ALA A 30 5.73 -6.66 4.87
CA ALA A 30 4.59 -6.07 5.57
C ALA A 30 4.72 -6.25 7.08
N LYS A 31 5.28 -7.38 7.50
CA LYS A 31 5.49 -7.63 8.92
C LYS A 31 6.44 -6.60 9.52
N TRP A 32 7.53 -6.33 8.82
CA TRP A 32 8.48 -5.31 9.26
C TRP A 32 7.79 -3.96 9.39
N LEU A 33 6.98 -3.60 8.39
CA LEU A 33 6.29 -2.33 8.41
C LEU A 33 5.33 -2.24 9.60
N ALA A 34 4.60 -3.32 9.86
CA ALA A 34 3.68 -3.36 11.00
C ALA A 34 4.43 -3.15 12.31
N GLU A 35 5.58 -3.78 12.44
CA GLU A 35 6.40 -3.62 13.64
C GLU A 35 6.85 -2.17 13.82
N GLN A 36 7.29 -1.54 12.73
CA GLN A 36 7.74 -0.16 12.80
C GLN A 36 6.61 0.80 13.15
N LEU A 37 5.40 0.50 12.70
CA LEU A 37 4.25 1.35 12.96
C LEU A 37 3.56 1.04 14.28
N GLY A 38 3.89 -0.08 14.91
CA GLY A 38 3.17 -0.52 16.09
C GLY A 38 1.74 -0.92 15.75
N ARG A 39 1.52 -1.48 14.56
CA ARG A 39 0.20 -1.88 14.09
C ARG A 39 0.12 -3.37 13.94
N ASN A 40 -1.12 -3.86 13.92
CA ASN A 40 -1.37 -5.29 13.71
C ASN A 40 -0.93 -5.68 12.30
N PRO A 41 -0.17 -6.78 12.13
CA PRO A 41 0.25 -7.21 10.81
C PRO A 41 -0.91 -7.47 9.85
N ALA A 42 -2.06 -7.92 10.36
CA ALA A 42 -3.21 -8.14 9.51
C ALA A 42 -3.73 -6.83 8.92
N THR A 43 -3.66 -5.75 9.68
CA THR A 43 -4.08 -4.43 9.20
C THR A 43 -3.19 -3.98 8.04
N VAL A 44 -1.87 -4.14 8.21
CA VAL A 44 -0.93 -3.74 7.16
C VAL A 44 -1.08 -4.63 5.93
N SER A 45 -1.33 -5.91 6.15
CA SER A 45 -1.58 -6.82 5.04
C SER A 45 -2.77 -6.39 4.20
N LYS A 46 -3.82 -5.88 4.85
CA LYS A 46 -4.99 -5.38 4.13
C LYS A 46 -4.65 -4.15 3.28
N TRP A 47 -3.73 -3.31 3.76
CA TRP A 47 -3.27 -2.18 2.93
C TRP A 47 -2.53 -2.69 1.71
N CYS A 48 -1.69 -3.71 1.88
CA CYS A 48 -0.91 -4.27 0.78
C CYS A 48 -1.78 -4.87 -0.30
N THR A 49 -2.92 -5.44 0.08
CA THR A 49 -3.86 -6.02 -0.87
C THR A 49 -4.91 -5.02 -1.33
N ASN A 50 -4.86 -3.81 -0.83
CA ASN A 50 -5.84 -2.76 -1.11
C ASN A 50 -7.24 -3.12 -0.63
N SER A 51 -7.35 -4.03 0.34
CA SER A 51 -8.64 -4.35 0.97
C SER A 51 -9.09 -3.20 1.87
N SER A 52 -8.14 -2.48 2.43
CA SER A 52 -8.42 -1.26 3.17
C SER A 52 -7.25 -0.32 2.96
N GLN A 53 -7.41 0.92 3.37
CA GLN A 53 -6.40 1.95 3.14
C GLN A 53 -5.98 2.57 4.45
N PRO A 54 -4.71 2.93 4.60
CA PRO A 54 -4.29 3.72 5.76
C PRO A 54 -4.77 5.15 5.60
N ASP A 55 -4.93 5.86 6.72
CA ASP A 55 -5.24 7.28 6.64
C ASP A 55 -3.99 8.04 6.19
N LEU A 56 -4.18 9.32 5.85
CA LEU A 56 -3.08 10.12 5.33
C LEU A 56 -1.93 10.24 6.32
N HIS A 57 -2.24 10.36 7.58
CA HIS A 57 -1.22 10.50 8.60
C HIS A 57 -0.35 9.24 8.67
N THR A 58 -0.99 8.09 8.64
CA THR A 58 -0.27 6.82 8.64
C THR A 58 0.51 6.65 7.35
N LEU A 59 -0.09 7.05 6.22
CA LEU A 59 0.58 6.95 4.93
C LEU A 59 1.87 7.78 4.91
N ASP A 60 1.83 8.95 5.51
CA ASP A 60 3.01 9.79 5.63
C ASP A 60 4.10 9.07 6.43
N ARG A 61 3.72 8.41 7.51
CA ARG A 61 4.67 7.62 8.31
C ARG A 61 5.26 6.48 7.49
N VAL A 62 4.44 5.81 6.70
CA VAL A 62 4.91 4.72 5.86
C VAL A 62 5.94 5.26 4.86
N ALA A 63 5.67 6.42 4.28
CA ALA A 63 6.60 7.03 3.34
C ALA A 63 7.94 7.32 4.01
N GLU A 64 7.91 7.86 5.22
CA GLU A 64 9.15 8.11 5.95
C GLU A 64 9.94 6.84 6.19
N LEU A 65 9.24 5.79 6.64
CA LEU A 65 9.89 4.51 6.95
C LEU A 65 10.49 3.87 5.72
N LEU A 66 9.89 4.08 4.56
CA LEU A 66 10.37 3.50 3.32
C LEU A 66 11.27 4.45 2.54
N SER A 67 11.58 5.61 3.10
CA SER A 67 12.44 6.62 2.47
C SER A 67 11.93 7.00 1.09
N CYS A 68 10.63 7.26 1.00
CA CYS A 68 10.01 7.70 -0.24
C CYS A 68 9.01 8.80 0.07
N GLU A 69 8.34 9.29 -0.97
CA GLU A 69 7.33 10.32 -0.79
C GLU A 69 5.95 9.70 -0.82
N ILE A 70 4.97 10.41 -0.24
CA ILE A 70 3.61 9.90 -0.22
C ILE A 70 3.12 9.57 -1.63
N ARG A 71 3.46 10.42 -2.60
CA ARG A 71 3.02 10.20 -3.99
C ARG A 71 3.55 8.90 -4.57
N ASP A 72 4.65 8.40 -4.03
CA ASP A 72 5.21 7.13 -4.50
C ASP A 72 4.38 5.95 -4.00
N LEU A 73 3.53 6.16 -3.01
CA LEU A 73 2.67 5.12 -2.43
C LEU A 73 1.26 5.14 -2.98
N ILE A 74 0.93 6.09 -3.84
CA ILE A 74 -0.43 6.26 -4.36
C ILE A 74 -0.46 5.89 -5.84
N MET A 75 -1.53 5.22 -6.23
CA MET A 75 -1.71 4.82 -7.63
C MET A 75 -2.00 6.00 -8.54
#